data_f7fdc3daf1d5cf40eddfd796f2ee4778
#
_entry.id   f7fdc3daf1d5cf40eddfd796f2ee4778
#
_cell.length_a   1.000
_cell.length_b   1.000
_cell.length_c   1.000
_cell.angle_alpha   90.00
_cell.angle_beta   90.00
_cell.angle_gamma   90.00
#
_symmetry.space_group_name_H-M   'P 1'
#
loop_
_entity.id
_entity.type
_entity.pdbx_description
1 polymer ?
#
loop_
_entity_poly.entity_id
_entity_poly.type
_entity_poly.pdbx_seq_one_letter_code
_entity_poly.pdbx_strand_id
1 'polypeptide(L)'
;MCRPGTKYRGAPIDLDLKDADIHDVLRLLADTGHVNLVVSDEVTGKVTLALRHVPWDQAACVIAATKKLTITLDGNILVVTPATRAAVPHRRTTATPS
;
A
#
# COMPACT_ATOMS: atom_id res chain seq x y z
N MET A 1 -9.51 4.44 -0.79
CA MET A 1 -9.25 3.43 -1.82
C MET A 1 -9.60 2.02 -1.35
N CYS A 2 -9.23 1.64 -0.17
CA CYS A 2 -9.46 0.27 0.33
C CYS A 2 -10.66 0.21 1.27
N ARG A 3 -11.85 0.45 0.76
CA ARG A 3 -13.07 0.46 1.55
C ARG A 3 -13.95 -0.72 1.17
N PRO A 4 -14.77 -1.22 2.11
CA PRO A 4 -15.76 -2.24 1.78
C PRO A 4 -16.67 -1.75 0.66
N GLY A 5 -16.95 -2.60 -0.31
CA GLY A 5 -17.80 -2.25 -1.43
C GLY A 5 -17.13 -1.45 -2.53
N THR A 6 -15.82 -1.17 -2.40
CA THR A 6 -15.08 -0.47 -3.44
C THR A 6 -15.02 -1.32 -4.70
N LYS A 7 -15.26 -0.68 -5.83
CA LYS A 7 -15.08 -1.32 -7.13
C LYS A 7 -13.69 -1.03 -7.64
N TYR A 8 -12.94 -2.07 -7.89
CA TYR A 8 -11.56 -1.95 -8.35
C TYR A 8 -11.55 -1.98 -9.87
N ARG A 9 -10.93 -0.97 -10.47
CA ARG A 9 -10.90 -0.82 -11.93
C ARG A 9 -9.49 -0.90 -12.51
N GLY A 10 -8.53 -1.24 -11.69
CA GLY A 10 -7.16 -1.33 -12.16
C GLY A 10 -6.96 -2.50 -13.11
N ALA A 11 -5.90 -2.41 -13.92
CA ALA A 11 -5.53 -3.52 -14.79
C ALA A 11 -5.24 -4.77 -13.95
N PRO A 12 -5.66 -5.94 -14.41
CA PRO A 12 -5.39 -7.16 -13.65
C PRO A 12 -3.92 -7.50 -13.68
N ILE A 13 -3.45 -8.08 -12.58
CA ILE A 13 -2.06 -8.47 -12.42
C ILE A 13 -1.99 -9.84 -11.76
N ASP A 14 -0.99 -10.60 -12.16
CA ASP A 14 -0.65 -11.86 -11.49
C ASP A 14 0.56 -11.60 -10.62
N LEU A 15 0.48 -11.97 -9.35
CA LEU A 15 1.57 -11.83 -8.40
C LEU A 15 1.86 -13.20 -7.79
N ASP A 16 3.13 -13.57 -7.81
CA ASP A 16 3.61 -14.78 -7.13
C ASP A 16 4.88 -14.36 -6.40
N LEU A 17 4.71 -13.99 -5.14
CA LEU A 17 5.76 -13.37 -4.35
C LEU A 17 6.12 -14.26 -3.18
N LYS A 18 7.42 -14.43 -2.97
CA LYS A 18 7.94 -15.13 -1.80
C LYS A 18 9.08 -14.32 -1.22
N ASP A 19 8.91 -13.83 0.01
CA ASP A 19 9.90 -13.02 0.71
C ASP A 19 10.33 -11.81 -0.12
N ALA A 20 9.39 -11.21 -0.84
CA ALA A 20 9.66 -10.05 -1.68
C ALA A 20 9.68 -8.78 -0.81
N ASP A 21 10.61 -7.89 -1.09
CA ASP A 21 10.70 -6.62 -0.39
C ASP A 21 9.45 -5.78 -0.66
N ILE A 22 8.86 -5.24 0.41
CA ILE A 22 7.60 -4.50 0.30
C ILE A 22 7.73 -3.29 -0.64
N HIS A 23 8.87 -2.62 -0.66
CA HIS A 23 9.08 -1.47 -1.53
C HIS A 23 9.08 -1.89 -3.00
N ASP A 24 9.71 -3.02 -3.31
CA ASP A 24 9.73 -3.53 -4.68
C ASP A 24 8.33 -3.92 -5.14
N VAL A 25 7.55 -4.53 -4.25
CA VAL A 25 6.18 -4.93 -4.56
C VAL A 25 5.29 -3.72 -4.81
N LEU A 26 5.40 -2.70 -3.97
CA LEU A 26 4.61 -1.49 -4.13
C LEU A 26 4.99 -0.76 -5.42
N ARG A 27 6.28 -0.75 -5.75
CA ARG A 27 6.73 -0.15 -7.00
C ARG A 27 6.17 -0.88 -8.21
N LEU A 28 6.13 -2.20 -8.16
CA LEU A 28 5.55 -2.99 -9.23
C LEU A 28 4.07 -2.65 -9.43
N LEU A 29 3.34 -2.52 -8.33
CA LEU A 29 1.92 -2.16 -8.39
C LEU A 29 1.72 -0.75 -8.97
N ALA A 30 2.54 0.19 -8.55
CA ALA A 30 2.46 1.56 -9.06
C ALA A 30 2.78 1.60 -10.56
N ASP A 31 3.76 0.83 -10.99
CA ASP A 31 4.10 0.75 -12.43
C ASP A 31 2.93 0.15 -13.22
N THR A 32 2.30 -0.88 -12.70
CA THR A 32 1.15 -1.50 -13.36
C THR A 32 0.00 -0.51 -13.47
N GLY A 33 -0.22 0.29 -12.44
CA GLY A 33 -1.30 1.27 -12.43
C GLY A 33 -0.96 2.60 -13.08
N HIS A 34 0.27 2.75 -13.54
CA HIS A 34 0.77 4.01 -14.14
C HIS A 34 0.59 5.19 -13.20
N VAL A 35 0.88 4.97 -11.91
CA VAL A 35 0.82 6.02 -10.91
C VAL A 35 2.19 6.19 -10.27
N ASN A 36 2.38 7.34 -9.65
CA ASN A 36 3.59 7.60 -8.89
C ASN A 36 3.48 6.95 -7.52
N LEU A 37 4.61 6.68 -6.90
CA LEU A 37 4.65 6.03 -5.60
C LEU A 37 5.37 6.91 -4.59
N VAL A 38 4.72 7.13 -3.45
CA VAL A 38 5.35 7.74 -2.28
C VAL A 38 5.15 6.76 -1.13
N VAL A 39 6.24 6.29 -0.56
CA VAL A 39 6.18 5.33 0.53
C VAL A 39 7.06 5.82 1.68
N SER A 40 6.51 5.75 2.89
CA SER A 40 7.24 6.13 4.10
C SER A 40 8.41 5.17 4.33
N ASP A 41 9.54 5.70 4.79
CA ASP A 41 10.71 4.88 5.12
C ASP A 41 10.41 3.88 6.23
N GLU A 42 9.35 4.11 7.00
CA GLU A 42 8.95 3.20 8.06
C GLU A 42 8.25 1.95 7.54
N VAL A 43 7.83 1.96 6.28
CA VAL A 43 7.22 0.79 5.65
C VAL A 43 8.33 -0.16 5.25
N THR A 44 8.44 -1.26 5.98
CA THR A 44 9.50 -2.25 5.76
C THR A 44 8.92 -3.64 5.89
N GLY A 45 9.71 -4.62 5.46
CA GLY A 45 9.36 -6.02 5.61
C GLY A 45 9.24 -6.73 4.28
N LYS A 46 8.77 -7.97 4.36
CA LYS A 46 8.67 -8.84 3.20
C LYS A 46 7.25 -9.32 3.03
N VAL A 47 6.91 -9.63 1.80
CA VAL A 47 5.55 -10.05 1.43
C VAL A 47 5.65 -11.41 0.73
N THR A 48 4.79 -12.33 1.16
CA THR A 48 4.61 -13.62 0.50
C THR A 48 3.13 -13.76 0.19
N LEU A 49 2.81 -13.81 -1.10
CA LEU A 49 1.43 -14.02 -1.52
C LEU A 49 1.39 -14.50 -2.98
N ALA A 50 0.26 -15.06 -3.35
CA ALA A 50 0.00 -15.47 -4.72
C ALA A 50 -1.39 -14.99 -5.10
N LEU A 51 -1.47 -14.13 -6.11
CA LEU A 51 -2.72 -13.61 -6.63
C LEU A 51 -2.73 -13.81 -8.14
N ARG A 52 -3.90 -14.14 -8.68
CA ARG A 52 -4.03 -14.33 -10.11
C ARG A 52 -5.20 -13.51 -10.63
N HIS A 53 -4.91 -12.72 -11.66
CA HIS A 53 -5.91 -11.93 -12.38
C HIS A 53 -6.69 -11.03 -11.43
N VAL A 54 -5.97 -10.29 -10.59
CA VAL A 54 -6.53 -9.38 -9.59
C VAL A 54 -6.18 -7.96 -9.99
N PRO A 55 -7.14 -7.02 -9.95
CA PRO A 55 -6.79 -5.61 -10.23
C PRO A 55 -5.66 -5.15 -9.33
N TRP A 56 -4.75 -4.36 -9.89
CA TRP A 56 -3.58 -3.91 -9.13
C TRP A 56 -3.97 -3.13 -7.86
N ASP A 57 -5.05 -2.34 -7.94
CA ASP A 57 -5.53 -1.58 -6.80
C ASP A 57 -6.08 -2.50 -5.70
N GLN A 58 -6.76 -3.57 -6.08
CA GLN A 58 -7.19 -4.57 -5.10
C GLN A 58 -6.00 -5.28 -4.49
N ALA A 59 -5.00 -5.62 -5.29
CA ALA A 59 -3.78 -6.23 -4.79
C ALA A 59 -3.08 -5.32 -3.78
N ALA A 60 -3.03 -4.03 -4.07
CA ALA A 60 -2.47 -3.04 -3.14
C ALA A 60 -3.22 -3.06 -1.82
N CYS A 61 -4.54 -3.14 -1.87
CA CYS A 61 -5.36 -3.16 -0.65
C CYS A 61 -5.16 -4.44 0.16
N VAL A 62 -4.97 -5.57 -0.51
CA VAL A 62 -4.68 -6.84 0.17
C VAL A 62 -3.35 -6.73 0.91
N ILE A 63 -2.34 -6.17 0.26
CA ILE A 63 -1.03 -6.00 0.87
C ILE A 63 -1.13 -5.03 2.05
N ALA A 64 -1.88 -3.94 1.89
CA ALA A 64 -2.06 -2.97 2.97
C ALA A 64 -2.69 -3.63 4.19
N ALA A 65 -3.71 -4.46 4.00
CA ALA A 65 -4.36 -5.15 5.11
C ALA A 65 -3.40 -6.13 5.77
N THR A 66 -2.63 -6.86 4.98
CA THR A 66 -1.71 -7.87 5.49
C THR A 66 -0.56 -7.25 6.29
N LYS A 67 -0.06 -6.12 5.82
CA LYS A 67 1.10 -5.46 6.42
C LYS A 67 0.72 -4.29 7.32
N LYS A 68 -0.58 -4.07 7.54
CA LYS A 68 -1.09 -2.97 8.37
C LYS A 68 -0.59 -1.63 7.85
N LEU A 69 -0.88 -1.37 6.59
CA LEU A 69 -0.52 -0.12 5.94
C LEU A 69 -1.77 0.67 5.59
N THR A 70 -1.61 1.98 5.47
CA THR A 70 -2.63 2.85 4.91
C THR A 70 -2.20 3.22 3.51
N ILE A 71 -3.08 2.99 2.55
CA ILE A 71 -2.83 3.32 1.15
C ILE A 71 -3.88 4.32 0.70
N THR A 72 -3.40 5.42 0.13
CA THR A 72 -4.26 6.47 -0.39
C THR A 72 -3.82 6.80 -1.81
N LEU A 73 -4.79 6.97 -2.70
CA LEU A 73 -4.50 7.41 -4.06
C LEU A 73 -4.94 8.87 -4.18
N ASP A 74 -3.98 9.75 -4.33
CA ASP A 74 -4.20 11.19 -4.45
C ASP A 74 -3.83 11.60 -5.88
N GLY A 75 -4.87 11.75 -6.71
CA GLY A 75 -4.64 11.99 -8.12
C GLY A 75 -3.95 10.78 -8.75
N ASN A 76 -2.71 10.97 -9.18
CA ASN A 76 -1.90 9.89 -9.73
C ASN A 76 -0.73 9.51 -8.81
N ILE A 77 -0.87 9.79 -7.52
CA ILE A 77 0.17 9.48 -6.53
C ILE A 77 -0.39 8.49 -5.52
N LEU A 78 0.26 7.33 -5.43
CA LEU A 78 -0.08 6.31 -4.45
C LEU A 78 0.77 6.55 -3.22
N VAL A 79 0.13 6.89 -2.09
CA VAL A 79 0.81 7.20 -0.85
C VAL A 79 0.62 6.04 0.12
N VAL A 80 1.72 5.50 0.64
CA VAL A 80 1.72 4.36 1.53
C VAL A 80 2.40 4.72 2.83
N THR A 81 1.70 4.56 3.93
CA THR A 81 2.21 4.85 5.27
C THR A 81 1.80 3.74 6.23
N PRO A 82 2.50 3.59 7.38
CA PRO A 82 2.07 2.62 8.38
C PRO A 82 0.73 3.01 8.99
N ALA A 83 -0.21 2.08 9.02
CA ALA A 83 -1.54 2.35 9.57
C ALA A 83 -1.47 2.61 11.07
N THR A 84 -0.60 1.91 11.77
CA THR A 84 -0.49 2.03 13.21
C THR A 84 -0.04 3.42 13.65
N ARG A 85 0.71 4.12 12.80
CA ARG A 85 1.17 5.47 13.10
C ARG A 85 -0.01 6.44 13.21
N ALA A 86 -0.98 6.30 12.34
CA ALA A 86 -2.14 7.18 12.33
C ALA A 86 -2.97 7.06 13.60
N ALA A 87 -2.88 5.95 14.30
CA ALA A 87 -3.63 5.71 15.52
C ALA A 87 -3.00 6.31 16.76
N VAL A 88 -1.73 6.75 16.72
CA VAL A 88 -0.99 7.30 17.85
C VAL A 88 -1.37 8.76 18.02
N PRO A 89 -1.98 9.11 19.12
CA PRO A 89 -2.30 10.49 19.39
C PRO A 89 -1.09 11.32 19.65
N HIS A 90 -0.33 11.67 19.87
CA HIS A 90 0.59 12.27 20.25
C HIS A 90 0.76 13.09 20.80
N ARG A 91 1.14 12.98 20.97
CA ARG A 91 1.60 13.49 21.56
C ARG A 91 1.72 14.32 21.56
N ARG A 92 2.03 14.30 21.38
CA ARG A 92 2.48 14.89 21.28
C ARG A 92 2.68 15.48 20.94
N THR A 93 2.79 15.74 20.97
CA THR A 93 3.15 16.14 20.53
C THR A 93 3.59 16.45 20.18
N THR A 94 3.70 16.71 20.30
CA THR A 94 4.13 16.88 19.82
C THR A 94 4.52 17.05 19.27
N ALA A 95 4.56 17.30 19.37
CA ALA A 95 4.89 17.35 18.66
C ALA A 95 5.14 17.55 18.10
N THR A 96 5.20 18.02 18.23
CA THR A 96 5.39 18.12 17.63
C THR A 96 5.47 18.24 17.13
N PRO A 97 5.42 18.37 17.06
CA PRO A 97 5.50 18.46 16.59
C PRO A 97 5.61 18.33 16.25
N SER A 98 5.50 18.46 16.12
CA SER A 98 5.65 18.40 15.84
C SER A 98 5.83 18.24 15.69
#